data_15aef235c5f7c7d8d97ca34d91ce80a5
#
_entry.id   15aef235c5f7c7d8d97ca34d91ce80a5
#
_cell.length_a   1.000
_cell.length_b   1.000
_cell.length_c   1.000
_cell.angle_alpha   90.00
_cell.angle_beta   90.00
_cell.angle_gamma   90.00
#
_symmetry.space_group_name_H-M   'P 1'
#
loop_
_entity.id
_entity.type
_entity.pdbx_description
1 polymer ?
#
loop_
_entity_poly.entity_id
_entity_poly.type
_entity_poly.pdbx_seq_one_letter_code
_entity_poly.pdbx_strand_id
1 'polypeptide(L)'
;MKTIRSMVLVSSDPVSMQNGAQAVFTRLQEEINGFGLQDEISLVMMGDVGRHDALPIVVVYPEAVIYGPVNPDQVHFLVEEHLYKGRIAADLLASSRELSGRIAWLAA
;
A
#
# COMPACT_ATOMS: atom_id res chain seq x y z
N MET A 1 11.38 22.95 -2.63
CA MET A 1 10.73 21.95 -1.74
C MET A 1 9.64 21.21 -2.51
N LYS A 2 9.69 19.88 -2.46
CA LYS A 2 8.67 19.08 -3.14
C LYS A 2 7.44 18.88 -2.27
N THR A 3 6.30 18.81 -2.90
CA THR A 3 5.04 18.57 -2.20
C THR A 3 4.73 17.09 -2.19
N ILE A 4 4.26 16.58 -1.06
CA ILE A 4 3.81 15.20 -0.96
C ILE A 4 2.55 15.04 -1.81
N ARG A 5 2.58 14.11 -2.78
CA ARG A 5 1.45 13.86 -3.67
C ARG A 5 0.69 12.59 -3.35
N SER A 6 1.30 11.68 -2.60
CA SER A 6 0.68 10.41 -2.24
C SER A 6 1.09 9.98 -0.85
N MET A 7 0.20 9.26 -0.18
CA MET A 7 0.48 8.67 1.10
C MET A 7 0.28 7.16 1.00
N VAL A 8 1.25 6.40 1.49
CA VAL A 8 1.20 4.95 1.49
C VAL A 8 1.13 4.49 2.94
N LEU A 9 0.07 3.76 3.29
CA LEU A 9 -0.14 3.24 4.64
C LEU A 9 0.05 1.73 4.63
N VAL A 10 0.79 1.22 5.61
CA VAL A 10 1.01 -0.22 5.77
C VAL A 10 0.38 -0.65 7.08
N SER A 11 -0.45 -1.69 7.06
CA SER A 11 -1.05 -2.21 8.28
C SER A 11 0.02 -2.81 9.19
N SER A 12 -0.06 -2.48 10.48
CA SER A 12 0.94 -2.93 11.45
C SER A 12 0.30 -3.50 12.72
N ASP A 13 -0.92 -4.03 12.60
CA ASP A 13 -1.53 -4.81 13.66
C ASP A 13 -0.74 -6.11 13.89
N PRO A 14 -0.97 -6.84 15.00
CA PRO A 14 -0.17 -8.03 15.28
C PRO A 14 -0.15 -9.08 14.18
N VAL A 15 -1.29 -9.30 13.51
CA VAL A 15 -1.35 -10.30 12.44
C VAL A 15 -0.54 -9.85 11.23
N SER A 16 -0.65 -8.57 10.86
CA SER A 16 0.16 -8.02 9.77
C SER A 16 1.64 -8.13 10.07
N MET A 17 2.04 -7.84 11.31
CA MET A 17 3.44 -7.94 11.70
C MET A 17 3.95 -9.38 11.64
N GLN A 18 3.12 -10.35 12.01
CA GLN A 18 3.47 -11.76 11.91
C GLN A 18 3.59 -12.19 10.45
N ASN A 19 2.85 -11.57 9.56
CA ASN A 19 2.84 -11.91 8.14
C ASN A 19 3.80 -11.07 7.30
N GLY A 20 4.74 -10.37 7.94
CA GLY A 20 5.83 -9.71 7.23
C GLY A 20 5.63 -8.23 6.92
N ALA A 21 4.74 -7.55 7.65
CA ALA A 21 4.48 -6.12 7.40
C ALA A 21 5.74 -5.27 7.51
N GLN A 22 6.64 -5.59 8.44
CA GLN A 22 7.88 -4.83 8.59
C GLN A 22 8.75 -4.96 7.34
N ALA A 23 8.85 -6.17 6.80
CA ALA A 23 9.63 -6.39 5.58
C ALA A 23 9.00 -5.66 4.38
N VAL A 24 7.68 -5.64 4.32
CA VAL A 24 6.95 -4.89 3.27
C VAL A 24 7.25 -3.39 3.41
N PHE A 25 7.18 -2.87 4.61
CA PHE A 25 7.47 -1.45 4.87
C PHE A 25 8.90 -1.10 4.45
N THR A 26 9.87 -1.90 4.89
CA THR A 26 11.27 -1.66 4.56
C THR A 26 11.50 -1.71 3.06
N ARG A 27 10.89 -2.68 2.37
CA ARG A 27 11.05 -2.80 0.94
C ARG A 27 10.38 -1.63 0.20
N LEU A 28 9.23 -1.18 0.69
CA LEU A 28 8.59 0.02 0.15
C LEU A 28 9.52 1.23 0.24
N GLN A 29 10.15 1.41 1.39
CA GLN A 29 11.07 2.51 1.60
C GLN A 29 12.23 2.45 0.60
N GLU A 30 12.82 1.26 0.42
CA GLU A 30 13.91 1.06 -0.51
C GLU A 30 13.50 1.33 -1.95
N GLU A 31 12.33 0.84 -2.36
CA GLU A 31 11.87 1.01 -3.73
C GLU A 31 11.47 2.46 -4.02
N ILE A 32 10.80 3.11 -3.06
CA ILE A 32 10.47 4.52 -3.20
C ILE A 32 11.73 5.36 -3.38
N ASN A 33 12.76 5.07 -2.58
CA ASN A 33 14.05 5.75 -2.72
C ASN A 33 14.71 5.44 -4.06
N GLY A 34 14.63 4.19 -4.50
CA GLY A 34 15.23 3.75 -5.76
C GLY A 34 14.63 4.43 -6.97
N PHE A 35 13.34 4.77 -6.92
CA PHE A 35 12.68 5.50 -8.00
C PHE A 35 12.80 7.03 -7.83
N GLY A 36 13.48 7.49 -6.79
CA GLY A 36 13.66 8.92 -6.57
C GLY A 36 12.41 9.63 -6.09
N LEU A 37 11.49 8.91 -5.45
CA LEU A 37 10.18 9.44 -5.06
C LEU A 37 10.07 9.79 -3.57
N GLN A 38 11.16 9.71 -2.83
CA GLN A 38 11.13 9.87 -1.38
C GLN A 38 10.60 11.24 -0.91
N ASP A 39 10.74 12.26 -1.73
CA ASP A 39 10.27 13.61 -1.37
C ASP A 39 8.81 13.84 -1.76
N GLU A 40 8.22 12.88 -2.48
CA GLU A 40 6.85 13.02 -2.99
C GLU A 40 5.88 12.06 -2.34
N ILE A 41 6.39 11.02 -1.67
CA ILE A 41 5.56 9.96 -1.11
C ILE A 41 5.77 9.92 0.41
N SER A 42 4.68 9.97 1.16
CA SER A 42 4.71 9.77 2.61
C SER A 42 4.41 8.30 2.90
N LEU A 43 5.30 7.62 3.59
CA LEU A 43 5.15 6.19 3.92
C LEU A 43 4.99 6.06 5.43
N VAL A 44 3.89 5.44 5.87
CA VAL A 44 3.52 5.38 7.28
C VAL A 44 3.04 3.99 7.68
N MET A 45 3.45 3.52 8.86
CA MET A 45 2.83 2.38 9.52
C MET A 45 1.57 2.84 10.22
N MET A 46 0.46 2.16 10.00
CA MET A 46 -0.83 2.66 10.42
C MET A 46 -1.49 1.89 11.57
N GLY A 47 -0.95 0.77 12.01
CA GLY A 47 -1.62 -0.06 13.00
C GLY A 47 -2.74 -0.86 12.34
N ASP A 48 -3.91 -0.90 12.98
CA ASP A 48 -5.06 -1.63 12.46
C ASP A 48 -5.81 -0.77 11.44
N VAL A 49 -5.91 -1.26 10.19
CA VAL A 49 -6.60 -0.53 9.13
C VAL A 49 -8.09 -0.89 9.06
N GLY A 50 -8.58 -1.69 10.01
CA GLY A 50 -9.99 -2.07 10.08
C GLY A 50 -10.37 -3.20 9.15
N ARG A 51 -9.41 -3.87 8.56
CA ARG A 51 -9.64 -4.99 7.66
C ARG A 51 -8.67 -6.12 8.04
N HIS A 52 -9.19 -7.34 8.22
CA HIS A 52 -8.41 -8.42 8.83
C HIS A 52 -8.29 -9.68 7.99
N ASP A 53 -8.60 -9.60 6.70
CA ASP A 53 -8.68 -10.78 5.84
C ASP A 53 -7.61 -10.84 4.75
N ALA A 54 -6.88 -9.78 4.52
CA ALA A 54 -5.88 -9.73 3.45
C ALA A 54 -4.61 -9.03 3.93
N LEU A 55 -4.16 -9.41 5.12
CA LEU A 55 -3.01 -8.78 5.78
C LEU A 55 -1.69 -9.38 5.33
N PRO A 56 -0.63 -8.60 5.18
CA PRO A 56 -0.58 -7.14 5.38
C PRO A 56 -1.24 -6.37 4.24
N ILE A 57 -1.87 -5.27 4.60
CA ILE A 57 -2.53 -4.39 3.65
C ILE A 57 -1.67 -3.15 3.40
N VAL A 58 -1.65 -2.71 2.14
CA VAL A 58 -1.05 -1.44 1.74
C VAL A 58 -2.14 -0.60 1.10
N VAL A 59 -2.34 0.61 1.61
CA VAL A 59 -3.34 1.54 1.07
C VAL A 59 -2.62 2.73 0.47
N VAL A 60 -2.99 3.11 -0.74
CA VAL A 60 -2.39 4.25 -1.44
C VAL A 60 -3.43 5.36 -1.60
N TYR A 61 -3.13 6.52 -1.05
CA TYR A 61 -3.95 7.73 -1.18
C TYR A 61 -3.28 8.70 -2.12
N PRO A 62 -4.00 9.58 -2.80
CA PRO A 62 -5.43 9.90 -2.61
C PRO A 62 -6.40 8.97 -3.32
N GLU A 63 -5.92 8.03 -4.12
CA GLU A 63 -6.81 7.15 -4.89
C GLU A 63 -7.61 6.19 -4.00
N ALA A 64 -7.13 5.97 -2.76
CA ALA A 64 -7.75 5.06 -1.81
C ALA A 64 -7.79 3.61 -2.33
N VAL A 65 -6.72 3.18 -2.98
CA VAL A 65 -6.61 1.83 -3.51
C VAL A 65 -6.04 0.92 -2.43
N ILE A 66 -6.68 -0.21 -2.21
CA ILE A 66 -6.31 -1.18 -1.19
C ILE A 66 -5.69 -2.41 -1.83
N TYR A 67 -4.44 -2.70 -1.46
CA TYR A 67 -3.72 -3.87 -1.91
C TYR A 67 -3.56 -4.85 -0.76
N GLY A 68 -3.67 -6.15 -1.04
CA GLY A 68 -3.41 -7.14 0.00
C GLY A 68 -3.90 -8.54 -0.35
N PRO A 69 -3.30 -9.55 0.24
CA PRO A 69 -2.10 -9.46 1.07
C PRO A 69 -0.87 -9.14 0.21
N VAL A 70 0.00 -8.29 0.74
CA VAL A 70 1.21 -7.89 0.01
C VAL A 70 2.42 -8.54 0.69
N ASN A 71 3.28 -9.18 -0.10
CA ASN A 71 4.54 -9.69 0.41
C ASN A 71 5.71 -8.87 -0.16
N PRO A 72 6.90 -8.97 0.45
CA PRO A 72 8.03 -8.13 0.03
C PRO A 72 8.40 -8.27 -1.45
N ASP A 73 8.21 -9.44 -2.03
CA ASP A 73 8.58 -9.68 -3.43
C ASP A 73 7.68 -8.93 -4.42
N GLN A 74 6.51 -8.51 -3.97
CA GLN A 74 5.53 -7.81 -4.82
C GLN A 74 5.69 -6.30 -4.75
N VAL A 75 6.50 -5.81 -3.81
CA VAL A 75 6.60 -4.37 -3.57
C VAL A 75 7.19 -3.62 -4.76
N HIS A 76 8.20 -4.17 -5.40
CA HIS A 76 8.78 -3.53 -6.59
C HIS A 76 7.71 -3.26 -7.65
N PHE A 77 6.90 -4.26 -7.95
CA PHE A 77 5.82 -4.14 -8.93
C PHE A 77 4.80 -3.08 -8.49
N LEU A 78 4.43 -3.07 -7.22
CA LEU A 78 3.46 -2.10 -6.69
C LEU A 78 3.98 -0.68 -6.84
N VAL A 79 5.23 -0.43 -6.45
CA VAL A 79 5.81 0.90 -6.53
C VAL A 79 5.96 1.34 -7.98
N GLU A 80 6.46 0.47 -8.83
CA GLU A 80 6.64 0.80 -10.24
C GLU A 80 5.30 1.12 -10.91
N GLU A 81 4.29 0.28 -10.72
CA GLU A 81 3.01 0.47 -11.38
C GLU A 81 2.23 1.65 -10.82
N HIS A 82 2.06 1.69 -9.50
CA HIS A 82 1.17 2.70 -8.91
C HIS A 82 1.87 4.03 -8.65
N LEU A 83 3.01 3.99 -8.00
CA LEU A 83 3.66 5.24 -7.58
C LEU A 83 4.47 5.89 -8.68
N TYR A 84 5.10 5.10 -9.53
CA TYR A 84 5.93 5.64 -10.60
C TYR A 84 5.14 5.85 -11.90
N LYS A 85 4.40 4.85 -12.34
CA LYS A 85 3.65 4.94 -13.61
C LYS A 85 2.24 5.47 -13.46
N GLY A 86 1.72 5.56 -12.23
CA GLY A 86 0.41 6.14 -11.97
C GLY A 86 -0.77 5.25 -12.34
N ARG A 87 -0.61 3.94 -12.37
CA ARG A 87 -1.71 3.04 -12.67
C ARG A 87 -1.82 1.95 -11.63
N ILE A 88 -3.03 1.42 -11.45
CA ILE A 88 -3.31 0.43 -10.42
C ILE A 88 -2.56 -0.87 -10.69
N ALA A 89 -1.91 -1.42 -9.66
CA ALA A 89 -1.28 -2.73 -9.72
C ALA A 89 -2.37 -3.79 -9.51
N ALA A 90 -3.14 -4.06 -10.56
CA ALA A 90 -4.38 -4.84 -10.47
C ALA A 90 -4.20 -6.22 -9.85
N ASP A 91 -3.06 -6.87 -10.11
CA ASP A 91 -2.82 -8.21 -9.60
C ASP A 91 -2.66 -8.27 -8.09
N LEU A 92 -2.44 -7.13 -7.44
CA LEU A 92 -2.23 -7.05 -6.01
C LEU A 92 -3.45 -6.54 -5.25
N LEU A 93 -4.52 -6.16 -5.97
CA LEU A 93 -5.72 -5.66 -5.33
C LEU A 93 -6.28 -6.67 -4.35
N ALA A 94 -6.77 -6.17 -3.21
CA ALA A 94 -7.48 -6.99 -2.25
C ALA A 94 -8.73 -7.59 -2.90
N SER A 95 -9.26 -8.65 -2.28
CA SER A 95 -10.38 -9.41 -2.82
C SER A 95 -11.49 -8.49 -3.33
N SER A 96 -11.97 -8.75 -4.55
CA SER A 96 -13.01 -7.93 -5.17
C SER A 96 -14.31 -7.91 -4.37
N ARG A 97 -14.62 -9.00 -3.69
CA ARG A 97 -15.82 -9.08 -2.88
C ARG A 97 -15.81 -8.08 -1.75
N GLU A 98 -14.65 -7.88 -1.14
CA GLU A 98 -14.51 -6.94 -0.06
C GLU A 98 -14.33 -5.52 -0.57
N LEU A 99 -13.68 -5.38 -1.71
CA LEU A 99 -13.55 -4.09 -2.35
C LEU A 99 -14.90 -3.49 -2.69
N SER A 100 -15.85 -4.31 -3.11
CA SER A 100 -17.18 -3.81 -3.48
C SER A 100 -17.82 -3.00 -2.36
N GLY A 101 -17.70 -3.45 -1.11
CA GLY A 101 -18.25 -2.71 0.00
C GLY A 101 -17.41 -1.53 0.43
N ARG A 102 -16.10 -1.73 0.57
CA ARG A 102 -15.24 -0.71 1.13
C ARG A 102 -14.77 0.32 0.12
N ILE A 103 -14.37 -0.12 -1.06
CA ILE A 103 -13.90 0.81 -2.08
C ILE A 103 -15.03 1.69 -2.58
N ALA A 104 -16.21 1.12 -2.76
CA ALA A 104 -17.36 1.93 -3.16
C ALA A 104 -17.65 3.02 -2.14
N TRP A 105 -17.52 2.70 -0.85
CA TRP A 105 -17.73 3.68 0.21
C TRP A 105 -16.64 4.75 0.20
N LEU A 106 -15.39 4.35 0.04
CA LEU A 106 -14.28 5.29 0.03
C LEU A 106 -14.30 6.18 -1.21
N ALA A 107 -14.75 5.65 -2.32
CA ALA A 107 -14.82 6.41 -3.57
C ALA A 107 -16.00 7.36 -3.63
N ALA A 108 -16.99 7.11 -2.79
CA ALA A 108 -18.16 7.97 -2.74
C ALA A 108 -17.84 9.28 -2.02
#